data_794c8cb8b7ca63379ec445405b74a604
#
_entry.id   794c8cb8b7ca63379ec445405b74a604
#
_cell.length_a   1.000
_cell.length_b   1.000
_cell.length_c   1.000
_cell.angle_alpha   90.00
_cell.angle_beta   90.00
_cell.angle_gamma   90.00
#
_symmetry.space_group_name_H-M   'P 1'
#
loop_
_entity.id
_entity.type
_entity.pdbx_description
1 polymer ?
#
loop_
_entity_poly.entity_id
_entity_poly.type
_entity_poly.pdbx_seq_one_letter_code
_entity_poly.pdbx_strand_id
1 'polypeptide(L)'
;MTIQDIPLETVWQIRHEVMWPERDPTFVRIPADADAKHLGVVLADRVVSIISLFESPEGLQFRKFATLLSEQGKGYGSYLLQHVIDSYPGKLIWCHARVEKQAYYEKFGLFARSTPFEKSGKTYVRMERV
;
A
#
# COMPACT_ATOMS: atom_id res chain seq x y z
N MET A 1 11.20 0.46 16.36
CA MET A 1 10.36 0.40 15.16
C MET A 1 9.06 -0.32 15.51
N THR A 2 7.95 0.31 15.22
CA THR A 2 6.62 -0.25 15.51
C THR A 2 5.69 -0.06 14.32
N ILE A 3 4.65 -0.89 14.23
CA ILE A 3 3.56 -0.71 13.27
C ILE A 3 2.36 -0.18 14.03
N GLN A 4 1.79 0.91 13.57
CA GLN A 4 0.70 1.61 14.25
C GLN A 4 -0.38 2.04 13.27
N ASP A 5 -1.59 2.30 13.79
CA ASP A 5 -2.62 2.99 13.03
C ASP A 5 -2.16 4.43 12.81
N ILE A 6 -2.34 4.92 11.59
CA ILE A 6 -1.85 6.24 11.21
C ILE A 6 -3.04 7.17 10.91
N PRO A 7 -3.06 8.39 11.46
CA PRO A 7 -4.13 9.35 11.18
C PRO A 7 -4.19 9.69 9.69
N LEU A 8 -5.41 9.91 9.19
CA LEU A 8 -5.63 10.20 7.77
C LEU A 8 -4.82 11.39 7.27
N GLU A 9 -4.70 12.45 8.06
CA GLU A 9 -3.91 13.61 7.65
C GLU A 9 -2.47 13.24 7.34
N THR A 10 -1.86 12.40 8.16
CA THR A 10 -0.49 11.93 7.95
C THR A 10 -0.42 11.01 6.74
N VAL A 11 -1.40 10.12 6.57
CA VAL A 11 -1.48 9.22 5.41
C VAL A 11 -1.53 10.04 4.12
N TRP A 12 -2.40 11.05 4.06
CA TRP A 12 -2.52 11.90 2.87
C TRP A 12 -1.26 12.69 2.59
N GLN A 13 -0.60 13.20 3.64
CA GLN A 13 0.65 13.93 3.50
C GLN A 13 1.75 13.06 2.88
N ILE A 14 1.89 11.82 3.37
CA ILE A 14 2.92 10.90 2.84
C ILE A 14 2.57 10.46 1.42
N ARG A 15 1.31 10.15 1.12
CA ARG A 15 0.88 9.83 -0.24
C ARG A 15 1.25 10.96 -1.21
N HIS A 16 0.97 12.19 -0.82
CA HIS A 16 1.27 13.35 -1.64
C HIS A 16 2.77 13.50 -1.87
N GLU A 17 3.54 13.45 -0.81
CA GLU A 17 4.99 13.62 -0.88
C GLU A 17 5.67 12.56 -1.73
N VAL A 18 5.28 11.29 -1.57
CA VAL A 18 5.97 10.16 -2.21
C VAL A 18 5.43 9.86 -3.60
N MET A 19 4.12 9.93 -3.77
CA MET A 19 3.48 9.42 -4.99
C MET A 19 3.13 10.51 -6.00
N TRP A 20 2.65 11.67 -5.55
CA TRP A 20 2.13 12.72 -6.42
C TRP A 20 2.50 14.12 -5.92
N PRO A 21 3.81 14.42 -5.73
CA PRO A 21 4.20 15.71 -5.14
C PRO A 21 3.84 16.92 -6.02
N GLU A 22 3.67 16.72 -7.33
CA GLU A 22 3.33 17.79 -8.27
C GLU A 22 1.82 18.02 -8.40
N ARG A 23 0.99 17.17 -7.80
CA ARG A 23 -0.46 17.31 -7.85
C ARG A 23 -0.98 18.09 -6.65
N ASP A 24 -2.23 18.57 -6.76
CA ASP A 24 -2.90 19.17 -5.61
C ASP A 24 -2.94 18.16 -4.45
N PRO A 25 -2.72 18.59 -3.20
CA PRO A 25 -2.74 17.67 -2.06
C PRO A 25 -4.01 16.83 -1.93
N THR A 26 -5.15 17.33 -2.41
CA THR A 26 -6.41 16.58 -2.36
C THR A 26 -6.47 15.43 -3.36
N PHE A 27 -5.59 15.43 -4.36
CA PHE A 27 -5.57 14.39 -5.39
C PHE A 27 -5.38 12.99 -4.81
N VAL A 28 -4.67 12.87 -3.68
CA VAL A 28 -4.33 11.57 -3.08
C VAL A 28 -5.41 11.00 -2.18
N ARG A 29 -6.49 11.74 -1.95
CA ARG A 29 -7.59 11.29 -1.09
C ARG A 29 -8.50 10.33 -1.84
N ILE A 30 -8.95 9.29 -1.14
CA ILE A 30 -9.88 8.30 -1.67
C ILE A 30 -11.18 8.39 -0.87
N PRO A 31 -12.37 8.44 -1.51
CA PRO A 31 -13.63 8.52 -0.77
C PRO A 31 -13.79 7.45 0.30
N ALA A 32 -13.29 6.24 0.07
CA ALA A 32 -13.39 5.14 1.02
C ALA A 32 -12.38 5.21 2.17
N ASP A 33 -11.49 6.22 2.19
CA ASP A 33 -10.45 6.33 3.23
C ASP A 33 -11.03 6.40 4.64
N ALA A 34 -12.17 7.03 4.81
CA ALA A 34 -12.79 7.19 6.13
C ALA A 34 -13.15 5.85 6.78
N ASP A 35 -13.45 4.84 5.98
CA ASP A 35 -13.87 3.52 6.46
C ASP A 35 -12.75 2.48 6.36
N ALA A 36 -11.57 2.89 5.93
CA ALA A 36 -10.43 2.00 5.74
C ALA A 36 -9.52 1.99 6.96
N LYS A 37 -8.67 0.97 7.02
CA LYS A 37 -7.61 0.89 8.03
C LYS A 37 -6.31 1.38 7.42
N HIS A 38 -5.61 2.26 8.12
CA HIS A 38 -4.34 2.81 7.63
C HIS A 38 -3.25 2.46 8.62
N LEU A 39 -2.27 1.69 8.16
CA LEU A 39 -1.15 1.25 8.99
C LEU A 39 0.14 1.88 8.50
N GLY A 40 1.09 2.03 9.41
CA GLY A 40 2.40 2.52 9.04
C GLY A 40 3.49 2.05 9.98
N VAL A 41 4.72 2.11 9.49
CA VAL A 41 5.91 1.87 10.28
C VAL A 41 6.34 3.20 10.89
N VAL A 42 6.47 3.21 12.22
CA VAL A 42 6.90 4.40 12.97
C VAL A 42 8.29 4.14 13.54
N LEU A 43 9.20 5.07 13.25
CA LEU A 43 10.59 5.01 13.68
C LEU A 43 10.92 6.34 14.34
N ALA A 44 11.22 6.31 15.65
CA ALA A 44 11.55 7.52 16.43
C ALA A 44 10.51 8.64 16.22
N ASP A 45 9.23 8.31 16.40
CA ASP A 45 8.07 9.21 16.26
C ASP A 45 7.85 9.74 14.83
N ARG A 46 8.52 9.14 13.86
CA ARG A 46 8.36 9.51 12.45
C ARG A 46 7.74 8.36 11.66
N VAL A 47 6.70 8.64 10.90
CA VAL A 47 6.09 7.64 10.02
C VAL A 47 6.94 7.55 8.76
N VAL A 48 7.47 6.36 8.47
CA VAL A 48 8.38 6.16 7.34
C VAL A 48 7.77 5.34 6.20
N SER A 49 6.73 4.54 6.48
CA SER A 49 6.06 3.74 5.46
C SER A 49 4.59 3.60 5.81
N ILE A 50 3.73 3.57 4.80
CA ILE A 50 2.27 3.47 4.99
C ILE A 50 1.65 2.48 4.02
N ILE A 51 0.51 1.93 4.43
CA ILE A 51 -0.33 1.07 3.60
C ILE A 51 -1.79 1.26 4.03
N SER A 52 -2.71 1.27 3.06
CA SER A 52 -4.14 1.42 3.35
C SER A 52 -4.88 0.14 2.98
N LEU A 53 -5.78 -0.29 3.87
CA LEU A 53 -6.45 -1.58 3.78
C LEU A 53 -7.95 -1.37 3.64
N PHE A 54 -8.53 -2.00 2.60
CA PHE A 54 -9.95 -1.87 2.27
C PHE A 54 -10.56 -3.28 2.27
N GLU A 55 -11.39 -3.58 3.27
CA GLU A 55 -12.07 -4.86 3.35
C GLU A 55 -13.37 -4.85 2.57
N SER A 56 -13.69 -5.99 1.94
CA SER A 56 -14.94 -6.22 1.24
C SER A 56 -15.29 -7.71 1.34
N PRO A 57 -16.51 -8.13 0.92
CA PRO A 57 -16.82 -9.55 0.89
C PRO A 57 -15.87 -10.36 0.01
N GLU A 58 -15.25 -9.73 -0.99
CA GLU A 58 -14.28 -10.35 -1.87
C GLU A 58 -12.97 -10.69 -1.15
N GLY A 59 -12.54 -9.83 -0.23
CA GLY A 59 -11.26 -10.00 0.46
C GLY A 59 -10.70 -8.68 0.95
N LEU A 60 -9.38 -8.64 1.12
CA LEU A 60 -8.66 -7.46 1.56
C LEU A 60 -7.86 -6.89 0.41
N GLN A 61 -8.20 -5.67 -0.01
CA GLN A 61 -7.37 -4.93 -0.96
C GLN A 61 -6.44 -3.99 -0.20
N PHE A 62 -5.15 -3.98 -0.53
CA PHE A 62 -4.29 -2.91 -0.06
C PHE A 62 -4.01 -1.93 -1.20
N ARG A 63 -3.89 -0.65 -0.84
CA ARG A 63 -3.66 0.43 -1.79
C ARG A 63 -2.70 1.45 -1.18
N LYS A 64 -2.08 2.27 -2.05
CA LYS A 64 -1.28 3.41 -1.62
C LYS A 64 -0.18 3.01 -0.65
N PHE A 65 0.48 1.91 -0.99
CA PHE A 65 1.62 1.39 -0.26
C PHE A 65 2.85 2.21 -0.63
N ALA A 66 3.41 2.94 0.32
CA ALA A 66 4.47 3.89 0.04
C ALA A 66 5.45 4.02 1.20
N THR A 67 6.71 4.23 0.86
CA THR A 67 7.79 4.48 1.84
C THR A 67 8.46 5.81 1.47
N LEU A 68 8.78 6.62 2.48
CA LEU A 68 9.48 7.89 2.26
C LEU A 68 10.75 7.63 1.45
N LEU A 69 11.04 8.53 0.51
CA LEU A 69 12.18 8.37 -0.39
C LEU A 69 13.49 8.14 0.35
N SER A 70 13.72 8.88 1.43
CA SER A 70 14.95 8.76 2.23
C SER A 70 15.04 7.41 2.97
N GLU A 71 13.93 6.68 3.09
CA GLU A 71 13.86 5.43 3.85
C GLU A 71 13.66 4.19 2.97
N GLN A 72 13.64 4.37 1.65
CA GLN A 72 13.50 3.24 0.74
C GLN A 72 14.76 2.37 0.72
N GLY A 73 14.58 1.09 0.41
CA GLY A 73 15.70 0.14 0.35
C GLY A 73 16.17 -0.38 1.70
N LYS A 74 15.47 -0.02 2.79
CA LYS A 74 15.85 -0.44 4.16
C LYS A 74 14.95 -1.55 4.71
N GLY A 75 13.97 -2.02 3.94
CA GLY A 75 13.10 -3.11 4.34
C GLY A 75 11.85 -2.73 5.11
N TYR A 76 11.57 -1.44 5.30
CA TYR A 76 10.40 -1.01 6.07
C TYR A 76 9.09 -1.38 5.38
N GLY A 77 9.01 -1.18 4.06
CA GLY A 77 7.82 -1.56 3.30
C GLY A 77 7.57 -3.06 3.35
N SER A 78 8.61 -3.86 3.20
CA SER A 78 8.49 -5.32 3.27
C SER A 78 8.04 -5.79 4.65
N TYR A 79 8.56 -5.16 5.70
CA TYR A 79 8.15 -5.44 7.07
C TYR A 79 6.66 -5.14 7.26
N LEU A 80 6.20 -4.00 6.73
CA LEU A 80 4.79 -3.59 6.81
C LEU A 80 3.89 -4.54 6.04
N LEU A 81 4.25 -4.88 4.81
CA LEU A 81 3.44 -5.79 3.98
C LEU A 81 3.34 -7.18 4.60
N GLN A 82 4.46 -7.70 5.13
CA GLN A 82 4.45 -9.00 5.80
C GLN A 82 3.54 -8.98 7.03
N HIS A 83 3.54 -7.89 7.78
CA HIS A 83 2.64 -7.74 8.93
C HIS A 83 1.17 -7.81 8.49
N VAL A 84 0.83 -7.15 7.39
CA VAL A 84 -0.53 -7.20 6.86
C VAL A 84 -0.91 -8.63 6.48
N ILE A 85 -0.05 -9.32 5.75
CA ILE A 85 -0.30 -10.71 5.35
C ILE A 85 -0.52 -11.61 6.57
N ASP A 86 0.33 -11.48 7.57
CA ASP A 86 0.25 -12.30 8.78
C ASP A 86 -0.99 -11.98 9.62
N SER A 87 -1.53 -10.77 9.50
CA SER A 87 -2.70 -10.33 10.27
C SER A 87 -4.02 -10.82 9.69
N TYR A 88 -4.03 -11.31 8.45
CA TYR A 88 -5.26 -11.74 7.76
C TYR A 88 -5.12 -13.15 7.19
N PRO A 89 -4.86 -14.16 8.04
CA PRO A 89 -4.70 -15.53 7.54
C PRO A 89 -6.01 -16.05 6.94
N GLY A 90 -5.90 -16.81 5.86
CA GLY A 90 -7.06 -17.40 5.20
C GLY A 90 -7.90 -16.44 4.38
N LYS A 91 -7.48 -15.19 4.25
CA LYS A 91 -8.21 -14.18 3.48
C LYS A 91 -7.53 -13.95 2.14
N LEU A 92 -8.34 -13.71 1.10
CA LEU A 92 -7.80 -13.26 -0.19
C LEU A 92 -7.23 -11.86 0.01
N ILE A 93 -5.97 -11.68 -0.32
CA ILE A 93 -5.30 -10.36 -0.27
C ILE A 93 -4.94 -9.99 -1.70
N TRP A 94 -5.31 -8.80 -2.13
CA TRP A 94 -5.09 -8.40 -3.50
C TRP A 94 -4.76 -6.91 -3.64
N CYS A 95 -4.16 -6.57 -4.77
CA CYS A 95 -3.82 -5.18 -5.09
C CYS A 95 -3.75 -4.99 -6.59
N HIS A 96 -3.75 -3.73 -7.01
CA HIS A 96 -3.34 -3.35 -8.36
C HIS A 96 -1.89 -2.92 -8.28
N ALA A 97 -0.99 -3.76 -8.79
CA ALA A 97 0.45 -3.52 -8.75
C ALA A 97 0.94 -2.98 -10.07
N ARG A 98 1.87 -2.02 -10.00
CA ARG A 98 2.58 -1.61 -11.20
C ARG A 98 3.34 -2.81 -11.75
N VAL A 99 3.31 -2.99 -13.08
CA VAL A 99 3.90 -4.18 -13.69
C VAL A 99 5.39 -4.37 -13.35
N GLU A 100 6.15 -3.27 -13.19
CA GLU A 100 7.55 -3.36 -12.80
C GLU A 100 7.75 -3.81 -11.35
N LYS A 101 6.69 -3.92 -10.56
CA LYS A 101 6.76 -4.40 -9.17
C LYS A 101 6.28 -5.84 -9.01
N GLN A 102 5.93 -6.52 -10.09
CA GLN A 102 5.42 -7.90 -10.00
C GLN A 102 6.37 -8.82 -9.25
N ALA A 103 7.67 -8.81 -9.60
CA ALA A 103 8.65 -9.67 -8.94
C ALA A 103 8.73 -9.42 -7.43
N TYR A 104 8.60 -8.16 -7.02
CA TYR A 104 8.60 -7.81 -5.61
C TYR A 104 7.42 -8.47 -4.88
N TYR A 105 6.21 -8.34 -5.44
CA TYR A 105 5.02 -8.90 -4.80
C TYR A 105 4.98 -10.43 -4.84
N GLU A 106 5.59 -11.05 -5.85
CA GLU A 106 5.67 -12.50 -5.93
C GLU A 106 6.41 -13.10 -4.73
N LYS A 107 7.38 -12.37 -4.18
CA LYS A 107 8.09 -12.81 -2.98
C LYS A 107 7.17 -12.95 -1.77
N PHE A 108 6.03 -12.27 -1.78
CA PHE A 108 5.03 -12.32 -0.71
C PHE A 108 3.87 -13.28 -1.04
N GLY A 109 3.98 -14.00 -2.15
CA GLY A 109 2.95 -14.96 -2.53
C GLY A 109 1.79 -14.36 -3.32
N LEU A 110 1.94 -13.11 -3.83
CA LEU A 110 0.94 -12.51 -4.71
C LEU A 110 1.33 -12.80 -6.16
N PHE A 111 0.36 -13.24 -6.95
CA PHE A 111 0.58 -13.58 -8.35
C PHE A 111 -0.45 -12.91 -9.25
N ALA A 112 -0.06 -12.59 -10.48
CA ALA A 112 -0.92 -11.90 -11.44
C ALA A 112 -2.15 -12.74 -11.78
N ARG A 113 -3.33 -12.09 -11.77
CA ARG A 113 -4.63 -12.72 -12.08
C ARG A 113 -5.39 -11.95 -13.16
N SER A 114 -4.78 -10.96 -13.77
CA SER A 114 -5.38 -10.22 -14.87
C SER A 114 -4.35 -9.95 -15.95
N THR A 115 -4.82 -9.56 -17.13
CA THR A 115 -3.94 -8.95 -18.12
C THR A 115 -3.59 -7.54 -17.66
N PRO A 116 -2.48 -6.97 -18.13
CA PRO A 116 -2.12 -5.59 -17.79
C PRO A 116 -3.20 -4.60 -18.24
N PHE A 117 -3.39 -3.54 -17.47
CA PHE A 117 -4.31 -2.46 -17.80
C PHE A 117 -3.69 -1.12 -17.42
N GLU A 118 -4.17 -0.05 -18.05
CA GLU A 118 -3.65 1.28 -17.80
C GLU A 118 -4.57 2.09 -16.90
N LYS A 119 -3.97 2.89 -16.02
CA LYS A 119 -4.67 3.78 -15.13
C LYS A 119 -3.75 4.94 -14.78
N SER A 120 -4.24 6.18 -14.97
CA SER A 120 -3.47 7.40 -14.67
C SER A 120 -2.10 7.40 -15.35
N GLY A 121 -2.02 6.90 -16.59
CA GLY A 121 -0.78 6.90 -17.37
C GLY A 121 0.23 5.83 -16.98
N LYS A 122 -0.15 4.90 -16.11
CA LYS A 122 0.74 3.81 -15.67
C LYS A 122 0.08 2.47 -15.93
N THR A 123 0.90 1.44 -16.12
CA THR A 123 0.43 0.08 -16.39
C THR A 123 0.42 -0.74 -15.11
N TYR A 124 -0.72 -1.36 -14.84
CA TYR A 124 -0.95 -2.17 -13.64
C TYR A 124 -1.40 -3.58 -13.99
N VAL A 125 -1.29 -4.45 -13.03
CA VAL A 125 -1.86 -5.80 -13.10
C VAL A 125 -2.46 -6.12 -11.73
N ARG A 126 -3.60 -6.83 -11.73
CA ARG A 126 -4.19 -7.28 -10.46
C ARG A 126 -3.38 -8.47 -9.96
N MET A 127 -2.93 -8.41 -8.73
CA MET A 127 -2.19 -9.49 -8.08
C MET A 127 -2.94 -9.97 -6.85
N GLU A 128 -2.93 -11.28 -6.64
CA GLU A 128 -3.68 -11.93 -5.56
C GLU A 128 -2.84 -12.95 -4.83
N ARG A 129 -3.04 -13.00 -3.51
CA ARG A 129 -2.51 -14.03 -2.64
C ARG A 129 -3.69 -14.75 -1.97
N VAL A 130 -3.79 -16.01 -2.24
CA VAL A 130 -4.89 -16.87 -1.73
C VAL A 130 -4.45 -17.63 -0.49
#